data_61563181834e323fed549631732b828b
#
_entry.id   61563181834e323fed549631732b828b
#
_cell.length_a   1.000
_cell.length_b   1.000
_cell.length_c   1.000
_cell.angle_alpha   90.00
_cell.angle_beta   90.00
_cell.angle_gamma   90.00
#
_symmetry.space_group_name_H-M   'P 1'
#
loop_
_entity.id
_entity.type
_entity.pdbx_description
1 polymer ?
#
loop_
_entity_poly.entity_id
_entity_poly.type
_entity_poly.pdbx_seq_one_letter_code
_entity_poly.pdbx_strand_id
1 'polypeptide(L)'
;MPAYQTVVFDLDGTLLNTLEDLHLSTNAALATHDMPPHSIDDVRRFVGNGIRLLIHRAVPAGTDAATEEAVYEDFCAHYAAHCEDHTGPYPGIPELLVRLRAAGVRLAVVSNKGDFAVQELVARQFPGAFDAVLGENEAAGIRKKPAPDMVDAALGRMGVTRAGMAYVGDSEVDVQTAAAVGCSCISCTWGFRGRDELVAAGATTFVDTPDELGRVLLASAQ
;
A
#
# COMPACT_ATOMS: atom_id res chain seq x y z
N MET A 1 25.74 -6.21 10.67
CA MET A 1 24.42 -6.71 10.21
C MET A 1 23.54 -5.51 9.94
N PRO A 2 22.59 -5.54 8.98
CA PRO A 2 21.69 -4.41 8.74
C PRO A 2 20.87 -4.09 10.00
N ALA A 3 20.45 -2.81 10.14
CA ALA A 3 19.64 -2.36 11.27
C ALA A 3 18.33 -3.16 11.40
N TYR A 4 17.78 -3.56 10.25
CA TYR A 4 16.55 -4.33 10.18
C TYR A 4 16.79 -5.63 9.41
N GLN A 5 16.29 -6.73 9.97
CA GLN A 5 16.39 -8.06 9.36
C GLN A 5 15.17 -8.41 8.50
N THR A 6 14.07 -7.72 8.74
CA THR A 6 12.79 -7.89 8.03
C THR A 6 12.20 -6.51 7.73
N VAL A 7 11.73 -6.31 6.50
CA VAL A 7 11.02 -5.10 6.10
C VAL A 7 9.69 -5.48 5.47
N VAL A 8 8.63 -4.91 6.00
CA VAL A 8 7.27 -5.02 5.46
C VAL A 8 6.92 -3.70 4.79
N PHE A 9 6.51 -3.77 3.53
CA PHE A 9 6.13 -2.61 2.72
C PHE A 9 4.62 -2.57 2.49
N ASP A 10 4.06 -1.38 2.47
CA ASP A 10 2.83 -1.12 1.72
C ASP A 10 3.11 -1.16 0.21
N LEU A 11 2.04 -1.24 -0.60
CA LEU A 11 2.14 -1.30 -2.06
C LEU A 11 1.83 0.05 -2.71
N ASP A 12 0.55 0.48 -2.62
CA ASP A 12 0.02 1.65 -3.32
C ASP A 12 0.55 2.94 -2.69
N GLY A 13 1.29 3.76 -3.44
CA GLY A 13 1.93 4.97 -2.91
C GLY A 13 3.30 4.74 -2.28
N THR A 14 3.68 3.51 -2.01
CA THR A 14 4.97 3.15 -1.40
C THR A 14 5.92 2.48 -2.39
N LEU A 15 5.55 1.36 -2.95
CA LEU A 15 6.31 0.63 -3.96
C LEU A 15 5.90 0.99 -5.39
N LEU A 16 4.58 1.12 -5.61
CA LEU A 16 3.98 1.42 -6.90
C LEU A 16 3.22 2.76 -6.87
N ASN A 17 3.37 3.54 -7.94
CA ASN A 17 2.48 4.65 -8.21
C ASN A 17 1.26 4.11 -8.98
N THR A 18 0.17 3.90 -8.27
CA THR A 18 -1.09 3.34 -8.80
C THR A 18 -2.18 4.40 -8.95
N LEU A 19 -1.86 5.67 -8.67
CA LEU A 19 -2.87 6.72 -8.50
C LEU A 19 -3.64 7.03 -9.78
N GLU A 20 -2.97 7.04 -10.93
CA GLU A 20 -3.59 7.38 -12.21
C GLU A 20 -4.63 6.32 -12.62
N ASP A 21 -4.30 5.03 -12.53
CA ASP A 21 -5.22 3.95 -12.86
C ASP A 21 -6.40 3.88 -11.88
N LEU A 22 -6.16 4.16 -10.59
CA LEU A 22 -7.24 4.30 -9.59
C LEU A 22 -8.16 5.48 -9.93
N HIS A 23 -7.60 6.63 -10.32
CA HIS A 23 -8.35 7.81 -10.71
C HIS A 23 -9.20 7.55 -11.97
N LEU A 24 -8.61 6.98 -13.00
CA LEU A 24 -9.31 6.69 -14.25
C LEU A 24 -10.44 5.68 -14.03
N SER A 25 -10.19 4.63 -13.24
CA SER A 25 -11.20 3.61 -12.95
C SER A 25 -12.32 4.14 -12.05
N THR A 26 -12.01 5.01 -11.10
CA THR A 26 -13.03 5.68 -10.29
C THR A 26 -13.96 6.51 -11.17
N ASN A 27 -13.39 7.34 -12.05
CA ASN A 27 -14.20 8.19 -12.92
C ASN A 27 -14.95 7.41 -14.00
N ALA A 28 -14.39 6.31 -14.51
CA ALA A 28 -15.11 5.42 -15.43
C ALA A 28 -16.35 4.81 -14.75
N ALA A 29 -16.20 4.30 -13.53
CA ALA A 29 -17.33 3.75 -12.77
C ALA A 29 -18.40 4.81 -12.45
N LEU A 30 -18.00 6.02 -12.02
CA LEU A 30 -18.94 7.11 -11.77
C LEU A 30 -19.73 7.51 -13.02
N ALA A 31 -19.06 7.54 -14.18
CA ALA A 31 -19.68 7.91 -15.45
C ALA A 31 -20.78 6.93 -15.90
N THR A 32 -20.69 5.64 -15.57
CA THR A 32 -21.76 4.65 -15.88
C THR A 32 -23.06 4.92 -15.13
N HIS A 33 -23.00 5.71 -14.05
CA HIS A 33 -24.11 6.07 -13.20
C HIS A 33 -24.46 7.58 -13.27
N ASP A 34 -24.01 8.28 -14.31
CA ASP A 34 -24.24 9.72 -14.50
C ASP A 34 -23.76 10.59 -13.30
N MET A 35 -22.75 10.13 -12.56
CA MET A 35 -22.18 10.85 -11.43
C MET A 35 -21.02 11.75 -11.85
N PRO A 36 -20.79 12.87 -11.13
CA PRO A 36 -19.72 13.80 -11.47
C PRO A 36 -18.32 13.16 -11.25
N PRO A 37 -17.35 13.47 -12.12
CA PRO A 37 -15.99 12.98 -11.95
C PRO A 37 -15.25 13.73 -10.84
N HIS A 38 -14.21 13.10 -10.29
CA HIS A 38 -13.27 13.67 -9.34
C HIS A 38 -11.93 14.02 -9.99
N SER A 39 -11.22 14.99 -9.41
CA SER A 39 -9.83 15.24 -9.74
C SER A 39 -8.93 14.12 -9.20
N ILE A 40 -7.72 14.01 -9.75
CA ILE A 40 -6.72 13.04 -9.25
C ILE A 40 -6.36 13.31 -7.78
N ASP A 41 -6.36 14.58 -7.36
CA ASP A 41 -6.10 14.97 -5.97
C ASP A 41 -7.24 14.59 -5.02
N ASP A 42 -8.50 14.57 -5.50
CA ASP A 42 -9.62 14.03 -4.73
C ASP A 42 -9.44 12.52 -4.52
N VAL A 43 -9.19 11.78 -5.61
CA VAL A 43 -8.99 10.33 -5.53
C VAL A 43 -7.79 9.99 -4.65
N ARG A 44 -6.69 10.76 -4.71
CA ARG A 44 -5.54 10.61 -3.80
C ARG A 44 -5.96 10.64 -2.33
N ARG A 45 -6.89 11.54 -1.96
CA ARG A 45 -7.41 11.63 -0.58
C ARG A 45 -8.33 10.46 -0.21
N PHE A 46 -9.00 9.85 -1.19
CA PHE A 46 -9.92 8.75 -0.95
C PHE A 46 -9.23 7.40 -0.75
N VAL A 47 -8.05 7.21 -1.34
CA VAL A 47 -7.27 5.96 -1.30
C VAL A 47 -6.65 5.69 0.08
N GLY A 48 -6.32 4.42 0.37
CA GLY A 48 -5.57 3.96 1.55
C GLY A 48 -6.33 2.98 2.44
N ASN A 49 -7.66 3.00 2.40
CA ASN A 49 -8.51 2.22 3.31
C ASN A 49 -9.30 1.10 2.60
N GLY A 50 -8.88 0.72 1.39
CA GLY A 50 -9.54 -0.27 0.53
C GLY A 50 -10.55 0.35 -0.44
N ILE A 51 -10.90 -0.42 -1.47
CA ILE A 51 -11.70 0.08 -2.62
C ILE A 51 -13.11 0.47 -2.19
N ARG A 52 -13.75 -0.28 -1.28
CA ARG A 52 -15.11 0.06 -0.83
C ARG A 52 -15.19 1.45 -0.22
N LEU A 53 -14.20 1.84 0.60
CA LEU A 53 -14.21 3.17 1.19
C LEU A 53 -13.80 4.25 0.17
N LEU A 54 -12.97 3.92 -0.83
CA LEU A 54 -12.70 4.81 -1.95
C LEU A 54 -14.00 5.15 -2.69
N ILE A 55 -14.79 4.14 -3.06
CA ILE A 55 -16.08 4.33 -3.76
C ILE A 55 -17.08 5.09 -2.88
N HIS A 56 -17.22 4.70 -1.60
CA HIS A 56 -18.08 5.43 -0.66
C HIS A 56 -17.77 6.93 -0.58
N ARG A 57 -16.49 7.30 -0.66
CA ARG A 57 -16.05 8.70 -0.66
C ARG A 57 -16.23 9.39 -2.02
N ALA A 58 -16.26 8.60 -3.10
CA ALA A 58 -16.38 9.12 -4.46
C ALA A 58 -17.83 9.35 -4.90
N VAL A 59 -18.78 8.55 -4.42
CA VAL A 59 -20.19 8.74 -4.77
C VAL A 59 -20.78 9.97 -4.08
N PRO A 60 -21.76 10.66 -4.69
CA PRO A 60 -22.44 11.79 -4.06
C PRO A 60 -23.06 11.43 -2.70
N ALA A 61 -23.04 12.38 -1.76
CA ALA A 61 -23.65 12.17 -0.46
C ALA A 61 -25.15 11.83 -0.59
N GLY A 62 -25.59 10.78 0.09
CA GLY A 62 -26.96 10.29 0.04
C GLY A 62 -27.23 9.25 -1.06
N THR A 63 -26.22 8.81 -1.80
CA THR A 63 -26.34 7.65 -2.70
C THR A 63 -26.77 6.42 -1.88
N ASP A 64 -27.78 5.71 -2.38
CA ASP A 64 -28.26 4.49 -1.71
C ASP A 64 -27.26 3.33 -1.84
N ALA A 65 -27.36 2.36 -0.92
CA ALA A 65 -26.40 1.25 -0.84
C ALA A 65 -26.38 0.35 -2.09
N ALA A 66 -27.51 0.21 -2.80
CA ALA A 66 -27.56 -0.60 -4.01
C ALA A 66 -26.83 0.07 -5.17
N THR A 67 -27.00 1.37 -5.32
CA THR A 67 -26.27 2.18 -6.31
C THR A 67 -24.78 2.23 -5.98
N GLU A 68 -24.40 2.42 -4.70
CA GLU A 68 -22.98 2.39 -4.28
C GLU A 68 -22.33 1.02 -4.60
N GLU A 69 -23.04 -0.09 -4.37
CA GLU A 69 -22.54 -1.43 -4.72
C GLU A 69 -22.37 -1.59 -6.23
N ALA A 70 -23.29 -1.08 -7.05
CA ALA A 70 -23.17 -1.13 -8.52
C ALA A 70 -21.93 -0.32 -9.01
N VAL A 71 -21.68 0.87 -8.46
CA VAL A 71 -20.48 1.65 -8.76
C VAL A 71 -19.21 0.91 -8.35
N TYR A 72 -19.23 0.22 -7.19
CA TYR A 72 -18.12 -0.60 -6.74
C TYR A 72 -17.82 -1.77 -7.70
N GLU A 73 -18.86 -2.46 -8.18
CA GLU A 73 -18.72 -3.57 -9.14
C GLU A 73 -18.15 -3.07 -10.47
N ASP A 74 -18.64 -1.94 -10.99
CA ASP A 74 -18.15 -1.32 -12.22
C ASP A 74 -16.70 -0.86 -12.07
N PHE A 75 -16.34 -0.28 -10.91
CA PHE A 75 -14.94 0.05 -10.60
C PHE A 75 -14.07 -1.22 -10.63
N CYS A 76 -14.48 -2.29 -9.96
CA CYS A 76 -13.71 -3.53 -9.92
C CYS A 76 -13.50 -4.12 -11.32
N ALA A 77 -14.55 -4.12 -12.15
CA ALA A 77 -14.46 -4.60 -13.52
C ALA A 77 -13.50 -3.76 -14.38
N HIS A 78 -13.61 -2.43 -14.31
CA HIS A 78 -12.73 -1.52 -15.04
C HIS A 78 -11.28 -1.62 -14.54
N TYR A 79 -11.08 -1.58 -13.21
CA TYR A 79 -9.75 -1.63 -12.62
C TYR A 79 -9.03 -2.96 -12.90
N ALA A 80 -9.74 -4.09 -12.92
CA ALA A 80 -9.15 -5.38 -13.28
C ALA A 80 -8.57 -5.41 -14.70
N ALA A 81 -9.16 -4.63 -15.63
CA ALA A 81 -8.69 -4.53 -17.02
C ALA A 81 -7.59 -3.48 -17.23
N HIS A 82 -7.50 -2.47 -16.35
CA HIS A 82 -6.72 -1.25 -16.56
C HIS A 82 -5.74 -0.91 -15.43
N CYS A 83 -5.55 -1.79 -14.45
CA CYS A 83 -4.73 -1.51 -13.26
C CYS A 83 -3.21 -1.43 -13.51
N GLU A 84 -2.78 -1.62 -14.75
CA GLU A 84 -1.37 -1.58 -15.17
C GLU A 84 -1.11 -0.62 -16.34
N ASP A 85 -2.11 0.16 -16.77
CA ASP A 85 -1.95 1.05 -17.91
C ASP A 85 -0.95 2.19 -17.60
N HIS A 86 -0.94 2.69 -16.37
CA HIS A 86 -0.06 3.75 -15.88
C HIS A 86 0.68 3.36 -14.59
N THR A 87 0.34 2.22 -13.97
CA THR A 87 0.95 1.75 -12.74
C THR A 87 2.37 1.26 -12.97
N GLY A 88 3.30 1.73 -12.15
CA GLY A 88 4.68 1.29 -12.17
C GLY A 88 5.43 1.57 -10.87
N PRO A 89 6.61 0.96 -10.70
CA PRO A 89 7.47 1.21 -9.54
C PRO A 89 7.89 2.68 -9.44
N TYR A 90 7.93 3.21 -8.22
CA TYR A 90 8.62 4.49 -8.02
C TYR A 90 10.09 4.37 -8.40
N PRO A 91 10.68 5.42 -9.01
CA PRO A 91 12.09 5.40 -9.43
C PRO A 91 13.03 5.06 -8.26
N GLY A 92 13.88 4.04 -8.43
CA GLY A 92 14.84 3.56 -7.44
C GLY A 92 14.31 2.44 -6.52
N ILE A 93 13.03 2.09 -6.56
CA ILE A 93 12.47 0.97 -5.78
C ILE A 93 13.03 -0.38 -6.24
N PRO A 94 13.08 -0.72 -7.55
CA PRO A 94 13.66 -1.99 -7.97
C PRO A 94 15.10 -2.18 -7.49
N GLU A 95 15.93 -1.16 -7.60
CA GLU A 95 17.33 -1.17 -7.16
C GLU A 95 17.44 -1.30 -5.64
N LEU A 96 16.56 -0.64 -4.89
CA LEU A 96 16.48 -0.78 -3.44
C LEU A 96 16.20 -2.23 -3.04
N LEU A 97 15.19 -2.87 -3.64
CA LEU A 97 14.82 -4.25 -3.34
C LEU A 97 15.97 -5.22 -3.60
N VAL A 98 16.70 -5.04 -4.70
CA VAL A 98 17.91 -5.83 -5.01
C VAL A 98 18.96 -5.66 -3.92
N ARG A 99 19.25 -4.43 -3.47
CA ARG A 99 20.23 -4.16 -2.41
C ARG A 99 19.82 -4.80 -1.07
N LEU A 100 18.53 -4.69 -0.70
CA LEU A 100 18.00 -5.29 0.53
C LEU A 100 18.13 -6.82 0.51
N ARG A 101 17.75 -7.45 -0.61
CA ARG A 101 17.88 -8.90 -0.80
C ARG A 101 19.35 -9.35 -0.72
N ALA A 102 20.26 -8.62 -1.38
CA ALA A 102 21.70 -8.92 -1.34
C ALA A 102 22.29 -8.81 0.08
N ALA A 103 21.72 -7.95 0.92
CA ALA A 103 22.09 -7.81 2.33
C ALA A 103 21.45 -8.88 3.25
N GLY A 104 20.63 -9.79 2.69
CA GLY A 104 19.95 -10.85 3.44
C GLY A 104 18.70 -10.40 4.19
N VAL A 105 18.15 -9.23 3.87
CA VAL A 105 16.91 -8.73 4.48
C VAL A 105 15.71 -9.52 3.92
N ARG A 106 14.81 -9.96 4.81
CA ARG A 106 13.54 -10.59 4.42
C ARG A 106 12.52 -9.51 4.08
N LEU A 107 11.79 -9.70 2.98
CA LEU A 107 10.90 -8.68 2.44
C LEU A 107 9.47 -9.20 2.31
N ALA A 108 8.50 -8.38 2.76
CA ALA A 108 7.08 -8.68 2.57
C ALA A 108 6.32 -7.46 2.06
N VAL A 109 5.19 -7.71 1.38
CA VAL A 109 4.19 -6.71 1.03
C VAL A 109 2.91 -6.98 1.81
N VAL A 110 2.32 -5.92 2.39
CA VAL A 110 1.02 -5.95 3.08
C VAL A 110 0.19 -4.74 2.64
N SER A 111 -0.90 -4.96 1.92
CA SER A 111 -1.72 -3.88 1.35
C SER A 111 -3.22 -4.07 1.60
N ASN A 112 -3.94 -2.95 1.81
CA ASN A 112 -5.41 -2.94 1.86
C ASN A 112 -6.09 -3.09 0.49
N LYS A 113 -5.30 -3.24 -0.57
CA LYS A 113 -5.78 -3.63 -1.89
C LYS A 113 -6.18 -5.11 -1.88
N GLY A 114 -7.19 -5.50 -2.64
CA GLY A 114 -7.64 -6.90 -2.76
C GLY A 114 -6.50 -7.85 -3.11
N ASP A 115 -6.43 -9.00 -2.43
CA ASP A 115 -5.30 -9.94 -2.48
C ASP A 115 -4.96 -10.38 -3.92
N PHE A 116 -5.98 -10.66 -4.74
CA PHE A 116 -5.75 -11.07 -6.13
C PHE A 116 -4.93 -10.02 -6.91
N ALA A 117 -5.32 -8.73 -6.82
CA ALA A 117 -4.62 -7.65 -7.52
C ALA A 117 -3.22 -7.40 -6.96
N VAL A 118 -3.03 -7.55 -5.64
CA VAL A 118 -1.70 -7.44 -5.01
C VAL A 118 -0.77 -8.54 -5.51
N GLN A 119 -1.23 -9.79 -5.55
CA GLN A 119 -0.45 -10.93 -6.04
C GLN A 119 -0.02 -10.73 -7.49
N GLU A 120 -0.94 -10.31 -8.35
CA GLU A 120 -0.67 -10.09 -9.78
C GLU A 120 0.33 -8.95 -10.01
N LEU A 121 0.07 -7.77 -9.42
CA LEU A 121 0.94 -6.61 -9.56
C LEU A 121 2.36 -6.89 -9.03
N VAL A 122 2.48 -7.49 -7.85
CA VAL A 122 3.80 -7.80 -7.29
C VAL A 122 4.54 -8.84 -8.11
N ALA A 123 3.86 -9.88 -8.62
CA ALA A 123 4.49 -10.89 -9.45
C ALA A 123 5.03 -10.33 -10.76
N ARG A 124 4.34 -9.35 -11.36
CA ARG A 124 4.74 -8.70 -12.63
C ARG A 124 5.80 -7.63 -12.41
N GLN A 125 5.60 -6.73 -11.44
CA GLN A 125 6.47 -5.56 -11.24
C GLN A 125 7.76 -5.91 -10.48
N PHE A 126 7.72 -6.94 -9.62
CA PHE A 126 8.83 -7.31 -8.74
C PHE A 126 9.02 -8.84 -8.66
N PRO A 127 9.26 -9.54 -9.79
CA PRO A 127 9.30 -11.00 -9.82
C PRO A 127 10.36 -11.56 -8.86
N GLY A 128 9.91 -12.37 -7.86
CA GLY A 128 10.79 -13.03 -6.88
C GLY A 128 11.43 -12.11 -5.84
N ALA A 129 11.02 -10.83 -5.74
CA ALA A 129 11.63 -9.90 -4.80
C ALA A 129 11.16 -10.11 -3.36
N PHE A 130 9.95 -10.62 -3.13
CA PHE A 130 9.34 -10.72 -1.81
C PHE A 130 9.20 -12.16 -1.33
N ASP A 131 9.38 -12.36 -0.03
CA ASP A 131 9.22 -13.65 0.65
C ASP A 131 7.76 -13.93 1.04
N ALA A 132 6.97 -12.86 1.23
CA ALA A 132 5.52 -12.94 1.48
C ALA A 132 4.81 -11.74 0.85
N VAL A 133 3.63 -11.99 0.29
CA VAL A 133 2.76 -10.98 -0.31
C VAL A 133 1.35 -11.23 0.19
N LEU A 134 0.71 -10.19 0.77
CA LEU A 134 -0.66 -10.25 1.28
C LEU A 134 -1.42 -8.98 0.88
N GLY A 135 -2.56 -9.19 0.25
CA GLY A 135 -3.60 -8.20 0.07
C GLY A 135 -4.77 -8.42 1.03
N GLU A 136 -5.76 -7.52 1.00
CA GLU A 136 -6.99 -7.66 1.76
C GLU A 136 -7.72 -8.94 1.35
N ASN A 137 -8.06 -9.76 2.34
CA ASN A 137 -8.83 -10.98 2.18
C ASN A 137 -9.68 -11.22 3.43
N GLU A 138 -10.78 -10.48 3.55
CA GLU A 138 -11.70 -10.61 4.69
C GLU A 138 -12.30 -12.01 4.80
N ALA A 139 -12.50 -12.70 3.67
CA ALA A 139 -13.03 -14.06 3.66
C ALA A 139 -12.10 -15.07 4.37
N ALA A 140 -10.80 -14.76 4.44
CA ALA A 140 -9.83 -15.56 5.21
C ALA A 140 -9.82 -15.23 6.71
N GLY A 141 -10.66 -14.32 7.18
CA GLY A 141 -10.71 -13.89 8.58
C GLY A 141 -9.54 -13.03 9.04
N ILE A 142 -8.75 -12.49 8.10
CA ILE A 142 -7.60 -11.63 8.38
C ILE A 142 -8.05 -10.17 8.25
N ARG A 143 -8.01 -9.43 9.37
CA ARG A 143 -8.39 -8.02 9.36
C ARG A 143 -7.35 -7.19 8.60
N LYS A 144 -7.86 -6.24 7.81
CA LYS A 144 -7.01 -5.31 7.06
C LYS A 144 -6.31 -4.28 7.96
N LYS A 145 -5.31 -3.59 7.43
CA LYS A 145 -4.65 -2.45 8.07
C LYS A 145 -5.70 -1.40 8.52
N PRO A 146 -5.58 -0.81 9.71
CA PRO A 146 -4.41 -0.80 10.59
C PRO A 146 -4.33 -1.95 11.61
N ALA A 147 -5.18 -3.00 11.52
CA ALA A 147 -5.00 -4.18 12.36
C ALA A 147 -3.65 -4.87 12.05
N PRO A 148 -2.99 -5.46 13.06
CA PRO A 148 -1.67 -6.11 12.86
C PRO A 148 -1.75 -7.45 12.13
N ASP A 149 -2.94 -7.98 11.91
CA ASP A 149 -3.22 -9.35 11.48
C ASP A 149 -2.51 -9.72 10.16
N MET A 150 -2.54 -8.84 9.16
CA MET A 150 -1.88 -9.09 7.87
C MET A 150 -0.36 -9.13 8.01
N VAL A 151 0.21 -8.25 8.85
CA VAL A 151 1.66 -8.24 9.13
C VAL A 151 2.04 -9.55 9.84
N ASP A 152 1.29 -9.97 10.86
CA ASP A 152 1.54 -11.23 11.57
C ASP A 152 1.43 -12.44 10.64
N ALA A 153 0.45 -12.44 9.73
CA ALA A 153 0.31 -13.49 8.74
C ALA A 153 1.52 -13.52 7.77
N ALA A 154 2.02 -12.36 7.33
CA ALA A 154 3.21 -12.26 6.49
C ALA A 154 4.46 -12.80 7.22
N LEU A 155 4.69 -12.37 8.47
CA LEU A 155 5.78 -12.86 9.31
C LEU A 155 5.70 -14.38 9.53
N GLY A 156 4.49 -14.89 9.80
CA GLY A 156 4.25 -16.33 9.94
C GLY A 156 4.60 -17.13 8.68
N ARG A 157 4.23 -16.63 7.48
CA ARG A 157 4.62 -17.26 6.20
C ARG A 157 6.13 -17.28 6.00
N MET A 158 6.82 -16.24 6.47
CA MET A 158 8.28 -16.15 6.38
C MET A 158 9.01 -16.93 7.49
N GLY A 159 8.32 -17.38 8.54
CA GLY A 159 8.94 -18.04 9.69
C GLY A 159 9.81 -17.09 10.53
N VAL A 160 9.46 -15.78 10.58
CA VAL A 160 10.19 -14.75 11.35
C VAL A 160 9.27 -14.09 12.38
N THR A 161 9.87 -13.38 13.33
CA THR A 161 9.15 -12.64 14.37
C THR A 161 9.16 -11.14 14.10
N ARG A 162 8.43 -10.36 14.91
CA ARG A 162 8.43 -8.89 14.86
C ARG A 162 9.77 -8.26 15.28
N ALA A 163 10.69 -9.04 15.89
CA ALA A 163 11.98 -8.52 16.33
C ALA A 163 12.84 -8.08 15.13
N GLY A 164 13.41 -6.88 15.20
CA GLY A 164 14.28 -6.36 14.15
C GLY A 164 13.57 -6.08 12.82
N MET A 165 12.25 -5.84 12.84
CA MET A 165 11.51 -5.44 11.65
C MET A 165 11.29 -3.93 11.56
N ALA A 166 11.17 -3.44 10.33
CA ALA A 166 10.60 -2.12 10.03
C ALA A 166 9.35 -2.28 9.15
N TYR A 167 8.44 -1.33 9.27
CA TYR A 167 7.31 -1.13 8.36
C TYR A 167 7.56 0.13 7.52
N VAL A 168 7.33 0.05 6.22
CA VAL A 168 7.50 1.17 5.29
C VAL A 168 6.17 1.46 4.61
N GLY A 169 5.73 2.71 4.66
CA GLY A 169 4.48 3.13 4.05
C GLY A 169 4.40 4.64 3.85
N ASP A 170 3.34 5.12 3.20
CA ASP A 170 3.16 6.52 2.82
C ASP A 170 1.89 7.16 3.40
N SER A 171 1.17 6.45 4.27
CA SER A 171 -0.13 6.89 4.76
C SER A 171 -0.29 6.83 6.29
N GLU A 172 -1.34 7.48 6.79
CA GLU A 172 -1.77 7.38 8.19
C GLU A 172 -2.08 5.94 8.62
N VAL A 173 -2.57 5.12 7.69
CA VAL A 173 -2.88 3.71 7.94
C VAL A 173 -1.61 2.92 8.24
N ASP A 174 -0.52 3.22 7.57
CA ASP A 174 0.77 2.55 7.76
C ASP A 174 1.41 2.91 9.10
N VAL A 175 1.33 4.19 9.48
CA VAL A 175 1.78 4.66 10.80
C VAL A 175 1.03 3.93 11.91
N GLN A 176 -0.32 3.83 11.79
CA GLN A 176 -1.16 3.13 12.74
C GLN A 176 -0.89 1.62 12.74
N THR A 177 -0.64 1.01 11.57
CA THR A 177 -0.29 -0.41 11.45
C THR A 177 1.02 -0.70 12.18
N ALA A 178 2.06 0.09 11.92
CA ALA A 178 3.34 -0.06 12.60
C ALA A 178 3.22 0.09 14.12
N ALA A 179 2.41 1.03 14.59
CA ALA A 179 2.11 1.21 16.01
C ALA A 179 1.39 -0.02 16.61
N ALA A 180 0.38 -0.57 15.90
CA ALA A 180 -0.35 -1.76 16.32
C ALA A 180 0.53 -3.02 16.35
N VAL A 181 1.49 -3.11 15.44
CA VAL A 181 2.51 -4.18 15.39
C VAL A 181 3.57 -3.99 16.47
N GLY A 182 3.85 -2.75 16.87
CA GLY A 182 4.91 -2.40 17.82
C GLY A 182 6.31 -2.38 17.18
N CYS A 183 6.41 -1.89 15.93
CA CYS A 183 7.67 -1.78 15.20
C CYS A 183 7.96 -0.36 14.73
N SER A 184 9.18 -0.12 14.21
CA SER A 184 9.54 1.15 13.58
C SER A 184 8.72 1.37 12.32
N CYS A 185 8.09 2.56 12.19
CA CYS A 185 7.52 3.04 10.95
C CYS A 185 8.52 3.97 10.26
N ILE A 186 8.82 3.74 8.98
CA ILE A 186 9.57 4.63 8.12
C ILE A 186 8.59 5.14 7.05
N SER A 187 8.24 6.42 7.14
CA SER A 187 7.26 7.04 6.24
C SER A 187 7.96 7.64 5.03
N CYS A 188 7.56 7.21 3.85
CA CYS A 188 8.05 7.79 2.60
C CYS A 188 7.17 8.97 2.17
N THR A 189 7.81 10.05 1.68
CA THR A 189 7.14 11.30 1.32
C THR A 189 6.86 11.43 -0.18
N TRP A 190 7.25 10.45 -0.98
CA TRP A 190 6.96 10.40 -2.43
C TRP A 190 5.57 9.83 -2.76
N GLY A 191 4.85 9.32 -1.75
CA GLY A 191 3.57 8.65 -1.90
C GLY A 191 2.36 9.58 -1.96
N PHE A 192 1.21 9.10 -1.49
CA PHE A 192 -0.08 9.79 -1.62
C PHE A 192 -0.31 10.84 -0.53
N ARG A 193 0.32 10.71 0.64
CA ARG A 193 0.19 11.68 1.75
C ARG A 193 1.39 12.58 1.85
N GLY A 194 1.12 13.86 2.10
CA GLY A 194 2.16 14.84 2.39
C GLY A 194 2.78 14.66 3.77
N ARG A 195 3.98 15.21 3.96
CA ARG A 195 4.70 15.15 5.24
C ARG A 195 3.85 15.64 6.42
N ASP A 196 3.07 16.71 6.26
CA ASP A 196 2.26 17.28 7.34
C ASP A 196 1.15 16.32 7.77
N GLU A 197 0.52 15.60 6.83
CA GLU A 197 -0.48 14.57 7.12
C GLU A 197 0.14 13.39 7.88
N LEU A 198 1.33 12.96 7.47
CA LEU A 198 2.08 11.90 8.13
C LEU A 198 2.52 12.29 9.55
N VAL A 199 2.96 13.54 9.74
CA VAL A 199 3.28 14.09 11.08
C VAL A 199 2.02 14.11 11.96
N ALA A 200 0.88 14.54 11.42
CA ALA A 200 -0.39 14.54 12.15
C ALA A 200 -0.84 13.11 12.53
N ALA A 201 -0.47 12.10 11.73
CA ALA A 201 -0.72 10.70 12.04
C ALA A 201 0.26 10.10 13.07
N GLY A 202 1.30 10.84 13.48
CA GLY A 202 2.28 10.41 14.47
C GLY A 202 3.58 9.82 13.88
N ALA A 203 3.82 9.98 12.58
CA ALA A 203 5.08 9.57 11.97
C ALA A 203 6.26 10.38 12.53
N THR A 204 7.38 9.71 12.79
CA THR A 204 8.60 10.32 13.35
C THR A 204 9.83 10.12 12.49
N THR A 205 9.81 9.14 11.60
CA THR A 205 10.93 8.84 10.70
C THR A 205 10.48 8.99 9.27
N PHE A 206 11.17 9.83 8.50
CA PHE A 206 10.81 10.16 7.13
C PHE A 206 11.98 9.92 6.19
N VAL A 207 11.65 9.53 4.96
CA VAL A 207 12.60 9.42 3.85
C VAL A 207 11.97 10.03 2.60
N ASP A 208 12.77 10.78 1.85
CA ASP A 208 12.28 11.50 0.66
C ASP A 208 12.63 10.76 -0.64
N THR A 209 13.50 9.74 -0.56
CA THR A 209 13.91 8.93 -1.72
C THR A 209 14.14 7.47 -1.35
N PRO A 210 13.97 6.51 -2.30
CA PRO A 210 14.33 5.11 -2.08
C PRO A 210 15.81 4.89 -1.74
N ASP A 211 16.71 5.76 -2.20
CA ASP A 211 18.13 5.67 -1.81
C ASP A 211 18.35 6.04 -0.33
N GLU A 212 17.66 7.06 0.17
CA GLU A 212 17.66 7.40 1.59
C GLU A 212 17.07 6.29 2.44
N LEU A 213 15.94 5.69 1.99
CA LEU A 213 15.35 4.53 2.63
C LEU A 213 16.36 3.38 2.73
N GLY A 214 17.10 3.10 1.66
CA GLY A 214 18.15 2.08 1.65
C GLY A 214 19.25 2.35 2.66
N ARG A 215 19.68 3.61 2.81
CA ARG A 215 20.68 4.00 3.83
C ARG A 215 20.18 3.77 5.25
N VAL A 216 18.91 4.09 5.52
CA VAL A 216 18.29 3.86 6.84
C VAL A 216 18.17 2.37 7.14
N LEU A 217 17.66 1.57 6.19
CA LEU A 217 17.41 0.15 6.40
C LEU A 217 18.69 -0.68 6.51
N LEU A 218 19.73 -0.31 5.77
CA LEU A 218 21.01 -1.02 5.70
C LEU A 218 22.09 -0.46 6.65
N ALA A 219 21.80 0.60 7.40
CA ALA A 219 22.70 1.10 8.43
C ALA A 219 23.13 -0.06 9.35
N SER A 220 24.38 -0.02 9.84
CA SER A 220 24.82 -1.03 10.81
C SER A 220 24.06 -0.86 12.13
N ALA A 221 23.54 -1.95 12.66
CA ALA A 221 23.03 -1.95 14.03
C ALA A 221 24.17 -1.50 14.98
N GLN A 222 23.94 -0.42 15.73
CA GLN A 222 24.87 0.08 16.76
C GLN A 222 24.85 -0.84 17.97
#